data_15d0e4f692de3650a3649e1a72363067
#
_entry.id   15d0e4f692de3650a3649e1a72363067
#
_cell.length_a   1.000
_cell.length_b   1.000
_cell.length_c   1.000
_cell.angle_alpha   90.00
_cell.angle_beta   90.00
_cell.angle_gamma   90.00
#
_symmetry.space_group_name_H-M   'P 1'
#
loop_
_entity.id
_entity.type
_entity.pdbx_description
1 polymer ?
#
loop_
_entity_poly.entity_id
_entity_poly.type
_entity_poly.pdbx_seq_one_letter_code
_entity_poly.pdbx_strand_id
1 'polypeptide(L)'
;MHIGRKIKNFRDENNLSQTEFAAKIGVTQGFLSHLENGRLNVESTTLEKKILVAIGEVPDDDLKKHFEKDIELASDNVHSPKHYMIPGCNFECKDLSDVIVRDMPNPLGTRIWNVIKYLVRAEKKNGKEDYDKAVEYLSWIEKGNEADEYDNENTLDSVANKLDTDWTTIIFGICGEMPTKKALLMNETFRNIIALKIPDAINCVNKIIELG
;
A
#
# COMPACT_ATOMS: atom_id res chain seq x y z
N MET A 1 -4.30 8.89 -24.13
CA MET A 1 -5.17 7.69 -23.99
C MET A 1 -4.83 7.08 -22.63
N HIS A 2 -5.84 6.82 -21.80
CA HIS A 2 -5.63 6.31 -20.44
C HIS A 2 -4.87 4.98 -20.47
N ILE A 3 -3.89 4.81 -19.57
CA ILE A 3 -2.97 3.66 -19.53
C ILE A 3 -3.70 2.30 -19.49
N GLY A 4 -4.81 2.21 -18.78
CA GLY A 4 -5.62 0.99 -18.70
C GLY A 4 -6.16 0.52 -20.05
N ARG A 5 -6.54 1.45 -20.93
CA ARG A 5 -6.98 1.12 -22.29
C ARG A 5 -5.83 0.61 -23.18
N LYS A 6 -4.62 1.18 -23.00
CA LYS A 6 -3.41 0.71 -23.71
C LYS A 6 -3.07 -0.73 -23.31
N ILE A 7 -3.11 -1.04 -22.03
CA ILE A 7 -2.89 -2.38 -21.50
C ILE A 7 -3.89 -3.38 -22.09
N LYS A 8 -5.18 -3.04 -22.04
CA LYS A 8 -6.24 -3.92 -22.55
C LYS A 8 -6.05 -4.22 -24.03
N ASN A 9 -5.80 -3.19 -24.83
CA ASN A 9 -5.55 -3.36 -26.28
C ASN A 9 -4.34 -4.27 -26.51
N PHE A 10 -3.21 -4.02 -25.82
CA PHE A 10 -2.02 -4.84 -25.96
C PHE A 10 -2.26 -6.30 -25.58
N ARG A 11 -3.01 -6.56 -24.50
CA ARG A 11 -3.34 -7.93 -24.11
C ARG A 11 -4.21 -8.62 -25.15
N ASP A 12 -5.25 -7.93 -25.63
CA ASP A 12 -6.18 -8.49 -26.62
C ASP A 12 -5.45 -8.81 -27.93
N GLU A 13 -4.54 -7.95 -28.38
CA GLU A 13 -3.70 -8.16 -29.57
C GLU A 13 -2.71 -9.33 -29.42
N ASN A 14 -2.23 -9.58 -28.20
CA ASN A 14 -1.25 -10.64 -27.91
C ASN A 14 -1.87 -11.89 -27.26
N ASN A 15 -3.20 -11.99 -27.21
CA ASN A 15 -3.94 -13.10 -26.58
C ASN A 15 -3.53 -13.39 -25.14
N LEU A 16 -3.20 -12.35 -24.36
CA LEU A 16 -2.81 -12.47 -22.94
C LEU A 16 -4.02 -12.29 -22.03
N SER A 17 -4.16 -13.19 -21.07
CA SER A 17 -5.11 -13.01 -19.96
C SER A 17 -4.68 -11.87 -19.02
N GLN A 18 -5.61 -11.33 -18.23
CA GLN A 18 -5.28 -10.38 -17.18
C GLN A 18 -4.27 -10.96 -16.17
N THR A 19 -4.39 -12.25 -15.83
CA THR A 19 -3.49 -12.94 -14.90
C THR A 19 -2.06 -13.00 -15.43
N GLU A 20 -1.87 -13.37 -16.69
CA GLU A 20 -0.53 -13.46 -17.31
C GLU A 20 0.13 -12.09 -17.41
N PHE A 21 -0.62 -11.07 -17.83
CA PHE A 21 -0.04 -9.73 -17.93
C PHE A 21 0.23 -9.11 -16.55
N ALA A 22 -0.64 -9.33 -15.57
CA ALA A 22 -0.42 -8.90 -14.19
C ALA A 22 0.87 -9.50 -13.62
N ALA A 23 1.11 -10.80 -13.82
CA ALA A 23 2.34 -11.46 -13.44
C ALA A 23 3.57 -10.84 -14.12
N LYS A 24 3.46 -10.50 -15.42
CA LYS A 24 4.54 -9.88 -16.20
C LYS A 24 4.97 -8.52 -15.64
N ILE A 25 4.05 -7.71 -15.15
CA ILE A 25 4.34 -6.38 -14.59
C ILE A 25 4.46 -6.36 -13.05
N GLY A 26 4.29 -7.53 -12.39
CA GLY A 26 4.47 -7.69 -10.95
C GLY A 26 3.33 -7.11 -10.11
N VAL A 27 2.08 -7.21 -10.60
CA VAL A 27 0.86 -6.80 -9.88
C VAL A 27 -0.14 -7.94 -9.77
N THR A 28 -1.21 -7.76 -8.97
CA THR A 28 -2.30 -8.75 -8.92
C THR A 28 -3.25 -8.61 -10.11
N GLN A 29 -3.95 -9.67 -10.48
CA GLN A 29 -4.99 -9.64 -11.51
C GLN A 29 -6.08 -8.62 -11.16
N GLY A 30 -6.48 -8.53 -9.89
CA GLY A 30 -7.48 -7.57 -9.43
C GLY A 30 -7.03 -6.12 -9.62
N PHE A 31 -5.76 -5.80 -9.29
CA PHE A 31 -5.18 -4.49 -9.55
C PHE A 31 -5.22 -4.15 -11.05
N LEU A 32 -4.78 -5.08 -11.91
CA LEU A 32 -4.80 -4.89 -13.34
C LEU A 32 -6.23 -4.65 -13.87
N SER A 33 -7.21 -5.40 -13.37
CA SER A 33 -8.62 -5.23 -13.71
C SER A 33 -9.13 -3.82 -13.38
N HIS A 34 -8.80 -3.30 -12.19
CA HIS A 34 -9.16 -1.94 -11.80
C HIS A 34 -8.47 -0.88 -12.67
N LEU A 35 -7.21 -1.09 -13.02
CA LEU A 35 -6.44 -0.20 -13.89
C LEU A 35 -7.05 -0.15 -15.31
N GLU A 36 -7.39 -1.31 -15.90
CA GLU A 36 -8.03 -1.41 -17.22
C GLU A 36 -9.42 -0.76 -17.25
N ASN A 37 -10.16 -0.84 -16.15
CA ASN A 37 -11.48 -0.22 -16.01
C ASN A 37 -11.44 1.27 -15.63
N GLY A 38 -10.24 1.88 -15.54
CA GLY A 38 -10.07 3.28 -15.21
C GLY A 38 -10.42 3.65 -13.77
N ARG A 39 -10.45 2.66 -12.88
CA ARG A 39 -10.69 2.86 -11.44
C ARG A 39 -9.42 3.20 -10.68
N LEU A 40 -8.26 3.04 -11.31
CA LEU A 40 -6.94 3.37 -10.80
C LEU A 40 -6.19 4.24 -11.80
N ASN A 41 -5.39 5.17 -11.29
CA ASN A 41 -4.45 5.94 -12.07
C ASN A 41 -3.02 5.65 -11.57
N VAL A 42 -2.11 5.39 -12.51
CA VAL A 42 -0.68 5.13 -12.23
C VAL A 42 0.22 6.10 -12.98
N GLU A 43 -0.34 7.22 -13.47
CA GLU A 43 0.42 8.25 -14.19
C GLU A 43 1.58 8.78 -13.34
N SER A 44 2.73 8.94 -13.97
CA SER A 44 3.99 9.41 -13.35
C SER A 44 4.59 8.46 -12.31
N THR A 45 4.13 7.21 -12.21
CA THR A 45 4.66 6.21 -11.28
C THR A 45 5.71 5.31 -11.94
N THR A 46 6.53 4.63 -11.13
CA THR A 46 7.44 3.56 -11.60
C THR A 46 6.65 2.43 -12.27
N LEU A 47 5.42 2.16 -11.81
CA LEU A 47 4.57 1.14 -12.39
C LEU A 47 4.09 1.53 -13.79
N GLU A 48 3.75 2.80 -14.03
CA GLU A 48 3.42 3.28 -15.39
C GLU A 48 4.58 3.01 -16.34
N LYS A 49 5.82 3.33 -15.96
CA LYS A 49 7.01 3.07 -16.77
C LYS A 49 7.18 1.58 -17.07
N LYS A 50 7.01 0.70 -16.07
CA LYS A 50 7.03 -0.76 -16.27
C LYS A 50 5.97 -1.22 -17.27
N ILE A 51 4.76 -0.67 -17.18
CA ILE A 51 3.67 -0.97 -18.08
C ILE A 51 4.02 -0.54 -19.50
N LEU A 52 4.49 0.70 -19.69
CA LEU A 52 4.83 1.24 -21.01
C LEU A 52 5.91 0.43 -21.72
N VAL A 53 6.88 -0.10 -20.98
CA VAL A 53 7.86 -1.03 -21.54
C VAL A 53 7.25 -2.40 -21.82
N ALA A 54 6.45 -2.94 -20.92
CA ALA A 54 5.82 -4.25 -21.11
C ALA A 54 4.91 -4.29 -22.33
N ILE A 55 4.34 -3.14 -22.75
CA ILE A 55 3.54 -2.97 -23.97
C ILE A 55 4.32 -2.42 -25.17
N GLY A 56 5.66 -2.23 -25.03
CA GLY A 56 6.54 -1.82 -26.12
C GLY A 56 6.46 -0.33 -26.54
N GLU A 57 5.86 0.53 -25.72
CA GLU A 57 5.78 1.97 -26.00
C GLU A 57 7.04 2.77 -25.59
N VAL A 58 7.89 2.20 -24.76
CA VAL A 58 9.18 2.78 -24.32
C VAL A 58 10.28 1.73 -24.47
N PRO A 59 11.49 2.11 -24.96
CA PRO A 59 12.61 1.18 -25.06
C PRO A 59 13.07 0.65 -23.69
N ASP A 60 13.43 -0.64 -23.66
CA ASP A 60 13.92 -1.33 -22.45
C ASP A 60 15.19 -0.72 -21.86
N ASP A 61 16.01 -0.05 -22.70
CA ASP A 61 17.25 0.60 -22.28
C ASP A 61 17.04 1.82 -21.36
N ASP A 62 15.93 2.54 -21.49
CA ASP A 62 15.60 3.66 -20.60
C ASP A 62 15.13 3.16 -19.22
N LEU A 63 14.56 1.95 -19.15
CA LEU A 63 14.25 1.31 -17.88
C LEU A 63 15.48 0.73 -17.20
N LYS A 64 16.40 0.10 -17.94
CA LYS A 64 17.62 -0.45 -17.34
C LYS A 64 18.39 0.59 -16.56
N LYS A 65 18.57 1.80 -17.12
CA LYS A 65 19.22 2.92 -16.42
C LYS A 65 18.46 3.40 -15.17
N HIS A 66 17.13 3.37 -15.20
CA HIS A 66 16.32 3.71 -14.03
C HIS A 66 16.30 2.58 -13.00
N PHE A 67 16.20 1.32 -13.44
CA PHE A 67 16.23 0.15 -12.55
C PHE A 67 17.62 -0.10 -11.96
N GLU A 68 18.69 0.15 -12.67
CA GLU A 68 20.04 0.09 -12.09
C GLU A 68 20.18 1.09 -10.94
N LYS A 69 19.62 2.29 -11.09
CA LYS A 69 19.56 3.30 -10.03
C LYS A 69 18.61 2.92 -8.89
N ASP A 70 17.43 2.34 -9.22
CA ASP A 70 16.46 1.87 -8.23
C ASP A 70 16.93 0.57 -7.54
N ILE A 71 17.73 -0.28 -8.22
CA ILE A 71 18.36 -1.47 -7.64
C ILE A 71 19.53 -1.08 -6.74
N GLU A 72 20.31 -0.07 -7.10
CA GLU A 72 21.37 0.50 -6.23
C GLU A 72 20.77 1.13 -4.97
N LEU A 73 19.67 1.90 -5.10
CA LEU A 73 18.88 2.40 -3.98
C LEU A 73 18.17 1.26 -3.22
N ALA A 74 17.70 0.22 -3.92
CA ALA A 74 17.04 -0.95 -3.30
C ALA A 74 18.00 -1.92 -2.59
N SER A 75 19.33 -1.76 -2.73
CA SER A 75 20.34 -2.47 -1.94
C SER A 75 20.64 -1.78 -0.62
N ASP A 76 20.14 -0.56 -0.40
CA ASP A 76 20.31 0.18 0.85
C ASP A 76 19.26 -0.25 1.88
N ASN A 77 19.59 -1.28 2.64
CA ASN A 77 18.77 -1.77 3.75
C ASN A 77 18.63 -0.78 4.92
N VAL A 78 19.30 0.36 4.86
CA VAL A 78 19.29 1.37 5.91
C VAL A 78 18.39 2.55 5.56
N HIS A 79 18.48 3.08 4.32
CA HIS A 79 17.76 4.30 3.94
C HIS A 79 16.39 4.05 3.31
N SER A 80 16.22 2.96 2.52
CA SER A 80 14.94 2.60 1.89
C SER A 80 14.74 1.09 1.83
N PRO A 81 14.52 0.42 2.97
CA PRO A 81 14.35 -1.04 2.98
C PRO A 81 13.10 -1.46 2.19
N LYS A 82 13.26 -2.46 1.30
CA LYS A 82 12.21 -2.95 0.38
C LYS A 82 10.87 -3.27 1.05
N HIS A 83 10.90 -3.70 2.31
CA HIS A 83 9.67 -4.04 3.05
C HIS A 83 8.85 -2.82 3.51
N TYR A 84 9.37 -1.61 3.34
CA TYR A 84 8.63 -0.37 3.57
C TYR A 84 8.10 0.29 2.30
N MET A 85 8.52 -0.18 1.13
CA MET A 85 7.97 0.29 -0.14
C MET A 85 6.51 -0.11 -0.29
N ILE A 86 5.69 0.81 -0.79
CA ILE A 86 4.29 0.56 -1.15
C ILE A 86 4.20 0.48 -2.68
N PRO A 87 4.11 -0.72 -3.27
CA PRO A 87 4.06 -0.89 -4.71
C PRO A 87 2.95 -0.06 -5.35
N GLY A 88 3.27 0.62 -6.45
CA GLY A 88 2.32 1.51 -7.15
C GLY A 88 2.28 2.93 -6.60
N CYS A 89 2.94 3.21 -5.48
CA CYS A 89 3.08 4.55 -4.91
C CYS A 89 4.49 5.11 -5.13
N ASN A 90 4.60 6.44 -5.20
CA ASN A 90 5.88 7.18 -5.29
C ASN A 90 6.43 7.59 -3.91
N PHE A 91 5.89 7.01 -2.85
CA PHE A 91 6.24 7.26 -1.45
C PHE A 91 6.35 5.94 -0.67
N GLU A 92 6.93 6.00 0.52
CA GLU A 92 7.14 4.84 1.39
C GLU A 92 6.16 4.82 2.57
N CYS A 93 6.20 3.71 3.33
CA CYS A 93 5.47 3.56 4.59
C CYS A 93 5.67 4.73 5.55
N LYS A 94 6.89 5.30 5.60
CA LYS A 94 7.22 6.47 6.43
C LYS A 94 6.34 7.67 6.06
N ASP A 95 6.25 7.99 4.77
CA ASP A 95 5.50 9.15 4.29
C ASP A 95 4.00 9.00 4.58
N LEU A 96 3.45 7.80 4.36
CA LEU A 96 2.08 7.46 4.73
C LEU A 96 1.84 7.64 6.23
N SER A 97 2.75 7.13 7.05
CA SER A 97 2.65 7.24 8.51
C SER A 97 2.72 8.71 8.96
N ASP A 98 3.68 9.48 8.43
CA ASP A 98 3.88 10.89 8.77
C ASP A 98 2.64 11.75 8.39
N VAL A 99 1.95 11.43 7.30
CA VAL A 99 0.71 12.12 6.91
C VAL A 99 -0.44 11.80 7.84
N ILE A 100 -0.58 10.51 8.23
CA ILE A 100 -1.68 10.08 9.12
C ILE A 100 -1.52 10.68 10.52
N VAL A 101 -0.30 10.72 11.07
CA VAL A 101 -0.06 11.12 12.46
C VAL A 101 0.31 12.60 12.62
N ARG A 102 0.35 13.37 11.55
CA ARG A 102 0.92 14.74 11.52
C ARG A 102 0.47 15.62 12.67
N ASP A 103 -0.81 15.59 12.98
CA ASP A 103 -1.43 16.49 13.96
C ASP A 103 -1.77 15.75 15.27
N MET A 104 -1.40 14.47 15.39
CA MET A 104 -1.69 13.67 16.58
C MET A 104 -0.71 14.00 17.73
N PRO A 105 -1.21 14.16 18.97
CA PRO A 105 -0.35 14.37 20.12
C PRO A 105 0.47 13.11 20.46
N ASN A 106 1.59 13.30 21.16
CA ASN A 106 2.31 12.18 21.78
C ASN A 106 1.60 11.76 23.08
N PRO A 107 1.56 10.45 23.40
CA PRO A 107 2.20 9.34 22.68
C PRO A 107 1.36 8.73 21.54
N LEU A 108 0.11 9.17 21.34
CA LEU A 108 -0.82 8.62 20.33
C LEU A 108 -0.18 8.55 18.93
N GLY A 109 0.33 9.67 18.42
CA GLY A 109 0.94 9.72 17.07
C GLY A 109 2.09 8.73 16.91
N THR A 110 2.98 8.64 17.91
CA THR A 110 4.10 7.68 17.89
C THR A 110 3.63 6.23 17.87
N ARG A 111 2.56 5.90 18.59
CA ARG A 111 1.99 4.56 18.64
C ARG A 111 1.32 4.20 17.32
N ILE A 112 0.46 5.08 16.78
CA ILE A 112 -0.17 4.89 15.47
C ILE A 112 0.88 4.75 14.36
N TRP A 113 1.94 5.56 14.39
CA TRP A 113 3.05 5.44 13.43
C TRP A 113 3.67 4.03 13.43
N ASN A 114 3.90 3.45 14.62
CA ASN A 114 4.42 2.10 14.75
C ASN A 114 3.41 1.04 14.28
N VAL A 115 2.12 1.21 14.55
CA VAL A 115 1.06 0.32 14.04
C VAL A 115 1.12 0.26 12.52
N ILE A 116 1.10 1.41 11.84
CA ILE A 116 1.14 1.50 10.37
C ILE A 116 2.39 0.81 9.83
N LYS A 117 3.56 1.09 10.42
CA LYS A 117 4.83 0.46 10.06
C LYS A 117 4.77 -1.07 10.12
N TYR A 118 4.18 -1.63 11.15
CA TYR A 118 4.06 -3.08 11.31
C TYR A 118 3.07 -3.68 10.31
N LEU A 119 1.91 -3.05 10.09
CA LEU A 119 0.91 -3.51 9.13
C LEU A 119 1.44 -3.52 7.70
N VAL A 120 2.10 -2.45 7.25
CA VAL A 120 2.63 -2.33 5.87
C VAL A 120 3.69 -3.38 5.56
N ARG A 121 4.50 -3.77 6.54
CA ARG A 121 5.60 -4.70 6.31
C ARG A 121 5.29 -6.15 6.66
N ALA A 122 4.18 -6.44 7.34
CA ALA A 122 3.87 -7.76 7.87
C ALA A 122 4.04 -8.87 6.82
N GLU A 123 3.35 -8.80 5.69
CA GLU A 123 3.44 -9.82 4.63
C GLU A 123 4.82 -9.87 3.93
N LYS A 124 5.63 -8.83 4.07
CA LYS A 124 6.93 -8.71 3.40
C LYS A 124 8.10 -9.10 4.29
N LYS A 125 7.88 -9.28 5.60
CA LYS A 125 8.96 -9.48 6.56
C LYS A 125 8.67 -10.56 7.60
N ASN A 126 7.92 -10.25 8.67
CA ASN A 126 7.80 -11.10 9.85
C ASN A 126 6.40 -11.74 10.01
N GLY A 127 5.49 -11.55 9.06
CA GLY A 127 4.16 -12.16 9.09
C GLY A 127 3.42 -11.88 10.40
N LYS A 128 2.98 -12.93 11.07
CA LYS A 128 2.21 -12.88 12.32
C LYS A 128 2.88 -12.03 13.40
N GLU A 129 4.20 -12.09 13.55
CA GLU A 129 4.91 -11.33 14.59
C GLU A 129 4.72 -9.82 14.45
N ASP A 130 4.69 -9.30 13.20
CA ASP A 130 4.44 -7.89 12.97
C ASP A 130 2.97 -7.52 13.21
N TYR A 131 2.01 -8.40 12.91
CA TYR A 131 0.61 -8.20 13.31
C TYR A 131 0.43 -8.19 14.83
N ASP A 132 1.07 -9.11 15.56
CA ASP A 132 1.04 -9.14 17.03
C ASP A 132 1.60 -7.83 17.62
N LYS A 133 2.68 -7.27 17.04
CA LYS A 133 3.22 -5.96 17.44
C LYS A 133 2.23 -4.83 17.17
N ALA A 134 1.54 -4.84 16.03
CA ALA A 134 0.52 -3.84 15.73
C ALA A 134 -0.62 -3.87 16.76
N VAL A 135 -1.10 -5.06 17.13
CA VAL A 135 -2.11 -5.25 18.18
C VAL A 135 -1.62 -4.72 19.53
N GLU A 136 -0.36 -4.99 19.89
CA GLU A 136 0.20 -4.53 21.17
C GLU A 136 0.23 -2.99 21.26
N TYR A 137 0.67 -2.29 20.19
CA TYR A 137 0.63 -0.82 20.15
C TYR A 137 -0.80 -0.27 20.19
N LEU A 138 -1.75 -0.88 19.48
CA LEU A 138 -3.17 -0.51 19.57
C LEU A 138 -3.73 -0.71 20.97
N SER A 139 -3.37 -1.81 21.63
CA SER A 139 -3.79 -2.10 23.01
C SER A 139 -3.25 -1.08 24.01
N TRP A 140 -2.06 -0.52 23.79
CA TRP A 140 -1.54 0.56 24.62
C TRP A 140 -2.33 1.86 24.45
N ILE A 141 -2.77 2.17 23.23
CA ILE A 141 -3.64 3.33 22.97
C ILE A 141 -4.99 3.15 23.69
N GLU A 142 -5.62 1.96 23.54
CA GLU A 142 -6.90 1.63 24.16
C GLU A 142 -6.82 1.75 25.71
N LYS A 143 -5.82 1.11 26.33
CA LYS A 143 -5.61 1.15 27.78
C LYS A 143 -5.34 2.55 28.31
N GLY A 144 -4.71 3.40 27.52
CA GLY A 144 -4.40 4.79 27.87
C GLY A 144 -5.53 5.78 27.57
N ASN A 145 -6.62 5.34 26.94
CA ASN A 145 -7.71 6.20 26.42
C ASN A 145 -7.20 7.36 25.55
N GLU A 146 -6.07 7.16 24.86
CA GLU A 146 -5.37 8.23 24.14
C GLU A 146 -6.13 8.75 22.92
N ALA A 147 -6.99 7.91 22.34
CA ALA A 147 -7.80 8.26 21.19
C ALA A 147 -9.05 9.08 21.57
N ASP A 148 -9.52 8.97 22.80
CA ASP A 148 -10.79 9.55 23.24
C ASP A 148 -10.74 11.08 23.38
N GLU A 149 -9.55 11.62 23.58
CA GLU A 149 -9.31 13.04 23.80
C GLU A 149 -8.91 13.81 22.53
N TYR A 150 -8.74 13.09 21.39
CA TYR A 150 -8.28 13.67 20.15
C TYR A 150 -9.37 13.67 19.09
N ASP A 151 -9.79 14.87 18.68
CA ASP A 151 -10.72 15.04 17.56
C ASP A 151 -9.95 14.93 16.23
N ASN A 152 -10.18 13.83 15.52
CA ASN A 152 -9.47 13.49 14.29
C ASN A 152 -10.34 13.71 13.06
N GLU A 153 -10.04 14.73 12.28
CA GLU A 153 -10.73 15.04 11.03
C GLU A 153 -10.21 14.24 9.82
N ASN A 154 -9.19 13.39 9.98
CA ASN A 154 -8.63 12.63 8.88
C ASN A 154 -9.61 11.55 8.38
N THR A 155 -9.73 11.46 7.06
CA THR A 155 -10.43 10.41 6.33
C THR A 155 -9.44 9.70 5.40
N LEU A 156 -9.82 8.52 4.87
CA LEU A 156 -9.00 7.83 3.88
C LEU A 156 -8.68 8.72 2.67
N ASP A 157 -9.68 9.43 2.17
CA ASP A 157 -9.53 10.33 1.03
C ASP A 157 -8.67 11.54 1.35
N SER A 158 -8.79 12.12 2.56
CA SER A 158 -7.95 13.25 2.97
C SER A 158 -6.47 12.85 3.08
N VAL A 159 -6.18 11.65 3.57
CA VAL A 159 -4.82 11.10 3.64
C VAL A 159 -4.27 10.85 2.23
N ALA A 160 -5.05 10.22 1.36
CA ALA A 160 -4.65 9.93 -0.01
C ALA A 160 -4.38 11.21 -0.82
N ASN A 161 -5.24 12.23 -0.69
CA ASN A 161 -5.07 13.53 -1.34
C ASN A 161 -3.79 14.26 -0.88
N LYS A 162 -3.41 14.15 0.40
CA LYS A 162 -2.15 14.72 0.92
C LYS A 162 -0.91 14.03 0.34
N LEU A 163 -1.06 12.83 -0.23
CA LEU A 163 0.00 12.03 -0.87
C LEU A 163 -0.10 12.05 -2.41
N ASP A 164 -0.95 12.91 -2.97
CA ASP A 164 -1.19 13.05 -4.41
C ASP A 164 -1.56 11.72 -5.10
N THR A 165 -2.47 10.96 -4.45
CA THR A 165 -2.92 9.65 -4.92
C THR A 165 -4.36 9.37 -4.47
N ASP A 166 -4.88 8.19 -4.77
CA ASP A 166 -6.14 7.68 -4.23
C ASP A 166 -5.91 6.54 -3.22
N TRP A 167 -6.86 6.38 -2.28
CA TRP A 167 -6.73 5.36 -1.24
C TRP A 167 -6.70 3.92 -1.81
N THR A 168 -7.35 3.70 -2.94
CA THR A 168 -7.37 2.37 -3.57
C THR A 168 -5.98 1.96 -4.02
N THR A 169 -5.21 2.88 -4.59
CA THR A 169 -3.80 2.65 -4.96
C THR A 169 -2.96 2.32 -3.73
N ILE A 170 -3.11 3.07 -2.63
CA ILE A 170 -2.37 2.82 -1.39
C ILE A 170 -2.66 1.42 -0.85
N ILE A 171 -3.95 1.09 -0.67
CA ILE A 171 -4.32 -0.18 -0.03
C ILE A 171 -3.97 -1.39 -0.91
N PHE A 172 -4.06 -1.29 -2.24
CA PHE A 172 -3.58 -2.34 -3.13
C PHE A 172 -2.07 -2.54 -3.03
N GLY A 173 -1.29 -1.45 -2.94
CA GLY A 173 0.15 -1.53 -2.73
C GLY A 173 0.54 -2.19 -1.40
N ILE A 174 -0.22 -1.94 -0.34
CA ILE A 174 -0.02 -2.57 0.97
C ILE A 174 -0.39 -4.05 0.93
N CYS A 175 -1.58 -4.38 0.38
CA CYS A 175 -2.11 -5.73 0.37
C CYS A 175 -1.36 -6.68 -0.58
N GLY A 176 -0.82 -6.16 -1.71
CA GLY A 176 -0.08 -6.98 -2.66
C GLY A 176 -0.88 -8.21 -3.11
N GLU A 177 -0.34 -9.40 -2.82
CA GLU A 177 -0.94 -10.69 -3.18
C GLU A 177 -1.80 -11.30 -2.07
N MET A 178 -2.17 -10.54 -1.05
CA MET A 178 -3.04 -11.05 0.02
C MET A 178 -4.33 -11.65 -0.53
N PRO A 179 -4.83 -12.77 0.05
CA PRO A 179 -6.18 -13.25 -0.24
C PRO A 179 -7.24 -12.16 -0.04
N THR A 180 -8.26 -12.12 -0.89
CA THR A 180 -9.28 -11.05 -0.90
C THR A 180 -9.86 -10.75 0.48
N LYS A 181 -10.17 -11.79 1.27
CA LYS A 181 -10.71 -11.63 2.63
C LYS A 181 -9.73 -10.90 3.55
N LYS A 182 -8.45 -11.22 3.47
CA LYS A 182 -7.37 -10.61 4.26
C LYS A 182 -7.16 -9.15 3.83
N ALA A 183 -7.17 -8.88 2.51
CA ALA A 183 -7.06 -7.53 1.96
C ALA A 183 -8.23 -6.62 2.37
N LEU A 184 -9.47 -7.13 2.40
CA LEU A 184 -10.63 -6.39 2.89
C LEU A 184 -10.50 -6.04 4.37
N LEU A 185 -10.03 -6.97 5.21
CA LEU A 185 -9.77 -6.71 6.63
C LEU A 185 -8.65 -5.69 6.82
N MET A 186 -7.59 -5.73 6.00
CA MET A 186 -6.52 -4.74 6.04
C MET A 186 -7.05 -3.33 5.72
N ASN A 187 -7.87 -3.20 4.68
CA ASN A 187 -8.51 -1.92 4.35
C ASN A 187 -9.39 -1.40 5.50
N GLU A 188 -10.17 -2.28 6.11
CA GLU A 188 -11.00 -1.92 7.26
C GLU A 188 -10.15 -1.55 8.49
N THR A 189 -9.01 -2.22 8.69
CA THR A 189 -8.05 -1.88 9.74
C THR A 189 -7.55 -0.44 9.58
N PHE A 190 -7.12 -0.05 8.37
CA PHE A 190 -6.66 1.33 8.12
C PHE A 190 -7.79 2.34 8.29
N ARG A 191 -9.00 2.03 7.84
CA ARG A 191 -10.19 2.87 8.07
C ARG A 191 -10.41 3.14 9.55
N ASN A 192 -10.35 2.08 10.37
CA ASN A 192 -10.54 2.18 11.82
C ASN A 192 -9.39 2.91 12.51
N ILE A 193 -8.14 2.71 12.08
CA ILE A 193 -6.98 3.45 12.60
C ILE A 193 -7.11 4.95 12.31
N ILE A 194 -7.43 5.32 11.07
CA ILE A 194 -7.58 6.71 10.66
C ILE A 194 -8.76 7.36 11.38
N ALA A 195 -9.84 6.62 11.64
CA ALA A 195 -10.99 7.09 12.40
C ALA A 195 -10.80 6.97 13.94
N LEU A 196 -9.65 6.52 14.41
CA LEU A 196 -9.32 6.24 15.82
C LEU A 196 -10.30 5.29 16.53
N LYS A 197 -10.95 4.41 15.79
CA LYS A 197 -11.78 3.31 16.32
C LYS A 197 -10.90 2.13 16.73
N ILE A 198 -10.15 2.32 17.81
CA ILE A 198 -9.06 1.41 18.22
C ILE A 198 -9.54 -0.02 18.50
N PRO A 199 -10.65 -0.25 19.24
CA PRO A 199 -11.16 -1.62 19.45
C PRO A 199 -11.52 -2.34 18.14
N ASP A 200 -12.11 -1.61 17.17
CA ASP A 200 -12.46 -2.17 15.87
C ASP A 200 -11.21 -2.50 15.04
N ALA A 201 -10.17 -1.65 15.10
CA ALA A 201 -8.89 -1.91 14.46
C ALA A 201 -8.23 -3.18 15.04
N ILE A 202 -8.19 -3.35 16.36
CA ILE A 202 -7.69 -4.56 17.04
C ILE A 202 -8.43 -5.80 16.55
N ASN A 203 -9.76 -5.75 16.52
CA ASN A 203 -10.59 -6.86 16.05
C ASN A 203 -10.28 -7.25 14.60
N CYS A 204 -10.10 -6.27 13.71
CA CYS A 204 -9.72 -6.52 12.32
C CYS A 204 -8.35 -7.19 12.21
N VAL A 205 -7.32 -6.71 12.93
CA VAL A 205 -5.97 -7.31 12.92
C VAL A 205 -6.01 -8.73 13.46
N ASN A 206 -6.73 -9.00 14.54
CA ASN A 206 -6.89 -10.36 15.08
C ASN A 206 -7.51 -11.32 14.06
N LYS A 207 -8.53 -10.88 13.32
CA LYS A 207 -9.11 -11.68 12.21
C LYS A 207 -8.11 -11.92 11.08
N ILE A 208 -7.22 -10.96 10.78
CA ILE A 208 -6.14 -11.16 9.82
C ILE A 208 -5.18 -12.26 10.30
N ILE A 209 -4.82 -12.25 11.58
CA ILE A 209 -3.96 -13.26 12.21
C ILE A 209 -4.59 -14.65 12.14
N GLU A 210 -5.91 -14.77 12.36
CA GLU A 210 -6.65 -16.03 12.29
C GLU A 210 -6.72 -16.63 10.87
N LEU A 211 -6.57 -15.80 9.85
CA LEU A 211 -6.55 -16.26 8.46
C LEU A 211 -5.20 -16.82 7.98
N GLY A 212 -4.17 -16.70 8.79
CA GLY A 212 -2.81 -17.18 8.51
C GLY A 212 -2.04 -16.20 7.65
#